data_32f60081a528f3388597f9f130d82a4a
#
_entry.id   32f60081a528f3388597f9f130d82a4a
#
_cell.length_a   1.000
_cell.length_b   1.000
_cell.length_c   1.000
_cell.angle_alpha   90.00
_cell.angle_beta   90.00
_cell.angle_gamma   90.00
#
_symmetry.space_group_name_H-M   'P 1'
#
loop_
_entity.id
_entity.type
_entity.pdbx_description
1 polymer ?
#
loop_
_entity_poly.entity_id
_entity_poly.type
_entity_poly.pdbx_seq_one_letter_code
_entity_poly.pdbx_strand_id
1 'polypeptide(L)'
;MIHLKEINKTYYNGTPLHVLKGINLDIRKGEFVSIMGASGSGKSTLLNILGILDNYDSGEYYLNNVLIKNLSETKSAEYRNRMIGFIFQSFNLIPFKNAMENVALPLFYQGVSRKKRNQLALEYLDKLGLKEWAHHLPNELSGGQKQRVAIARALITKPQIILADEPTGALDSKTSVEVMQLLKDLHEKEKLTIVVVTHETGVANQTDKIIHIKDGIIERIEENIDHTSSPFGINGLMK
;
A
#
# COMPACT_ATOMS: atom_id res chain seq x y z
N MET A 1 9.35 -7.57 -10.34
CA MET A 1 7.98 -7.58 -9.77
C MET A 1 7.06 -6.61 -10.52
N ILE A 2 7.37 -5.33 -10.52
CA ILE A 2 6.74 -4.27 -11.32
C ILE A 2 7.75 -3.78 -12.32
N HIS A 3 7.33 -3.64 -13.59
CA HIS A 3 8.10 -3.00 -14.63
C HIS A 3 7.19 -2.08 -15.44
N LEU A 4 7.52 -0.79 -15.44
CA LEU A 4 6.84 0.24 -16.20
C LEU A 4 7.77 0.76 -17.28
N LYS A 5 7.28 0.86 -18.52
CA LYS A 5 8.01 1.39 -19.65
C LYS A 5 7.16 2.45 -20.35
N GLU A 6 7.67 3.69 -20.37
CA GLU A 6 7.06 4.84 -21.04
C GLU A 6 5.58 5.05 -20.71
N ILE A 7 5.20 4.90 -19.41
CA ILE A 7 3.82 5.09 -18.98
C ILE A 7 3.42 6.55 -19.07
N ASN A 8 2.36 6.80 -19.81
CA ASN A 8 1.71 8.11 -19.95
C ASN A 8 0.26 8.06 -19.50
N LYS A 9 -0.19 9.12 -18.81
CA LYS A 9 -1.57 9.28 -18.37
C LYS A 9 -2.02 10.73 -18.51
N THR A 10 -3.14 10.93 -19.19
CA THR A 10 -3.83 12.22 -19.35
C THR A 10 -5.27 12.09 -18.89
N TYR A 11 -5.75 13.05 -18.12
CA TYR A 11 -7.17 13.18 -17.78
C TYR A 11 -7.84 14.21 -18.68
N TYR A 12 -9.02 13.88 -19.19
CA TYR A 12 -9.78 14.69 -20.16
C TYR A 12 -11.02 15.36 -19.57
N ASN A 13 -11.08 15.55 -18.26
CA ASN A 13 -12.18 16.21 -17.57
C ASN A 13 -12.03 17.74 -17.68
N GLY A 14 -12.39 18.33 -18.82
CA GLY A 14 -12.15 19.74 -19.17
C GLY A 14 -10.89 19.91 -20.02
N THR A 15 -10.00 20.84 -19.63
CA THR A 15 -8.70 21.00 -20.32
C THR A 15 -7.85 19.74 -20.09
N PRO A 16 -7.28 19.12 -21.12
CA PRO A 16 -6.45 17.93 -20.97
C PRO A 16 -5.29 18.18 -20.00
N LEU A 17 -5.18 17.32 -18.98
CA LEU A 17 -4.12 17.37 -17.99
C LEU A 17 -3.22 16.14 -18.11
N HIS A 18 -2.03 16.29 -18.69
CA HIS A 18 -1.02 15.24 -18.82
C HIS A 18 -0.31 15.06 -17.47
N VAL A 19 -0.71 14.05 -16.70
CA VAL A 19 -0.30 13.83 -15.30
C VAL A 19 0.96 12.97 -15.21
N LEU A 20 1.07 11.90 -16.00
CA LEU A 20 2.29 11.06 -16.04
C LEU A 20 2.88 11.13 -17.45
N LYS A 21 4.19 11.34 -17.52
CA LYS A 21 4.91 11.71 -18.75
C LYS A 21 6.09 10.78 -18.97
N GLY A 22 5.84 9.59 -19.55
CA GLY A 22 6.88 8.63 -19.88
C GLY A 22 7.55 8.02 -18.65
N ILE A 23 6.77 7.55 -17.67
CA ILE A 23 7.31 6.93 -16.45
C ILE A 23 7.97 5.59 -16.78
N ASN A 24 9.26 5.49 -16.44
CA ASN A 24 10.04 4.25 -16.47
C ASN A 24 10.41 3.88 -15.04
N LEU A 25 10.00 2.68 -14.55
CA LEU A 25 10.20 2.27 -13.17
C LEU A 25 10.30 0.76 -13.05
N ASP A 26 11.32 0.31 -12.31
CA ASP A 26 11.48 -1.07 -11.91
C ASP A 26 11.42 -1.21 -10.38
N ILE A 27 10.52 -2.10 -9.90
CA ILE A 27 10.47 -2.53 -8.50
C ILE A 27 10.64 -4.04 -8.47
N ARG A 28 11.67 -4.51 -7.77
CA ARG A 28 11.96 -5.92 -7.62
C ARG A 28 11.06 -6.56 -6.57
N LYS A 29 10.94 -7.87 -6.61
CA LYS A 29 10.23 -8.60 -5.57
C LYS A 29 10.98 -8.49 -4.25
N GLY A 30 10.25 -8.19 -3.17
CA GLY A 30 10.81 -8.00 -1.84
C GLY A 30 11.53 -6.67 -1.63
N GLU A 31 11.29 -5.64 -2.45
CA GLU A 31 11.74 -4.27 -2.18
C GLU A 31 10.67 -3.51 -1.35
N PHE A 32 11.13 -2.68 -0.44
CA PHE A 32 10.32 -1.68 0.26
C PHE A 32 10.65 -0.31 -0.31
N VAL A 33 9.70 0.28 -1.06
CA VAL A 33 9.94 1.48 -1.88
C VAL A 33 9.00 2.59 -1.46
N SER A 34 9.50 3.82 -1.41
CA SER A 34 8.66 5.01 -1.28
C SER A 34 8.60 5.81 -2.59
N ILE A 35 7.45 6.39 -2.87
CA ILE A 35 7.21 7.35 -3.95
C ILE A 35 6.93 8.70 -3.31
N MET A 36 7.84 9.65 -3.48
CA MET A 36 7.77 11.00 -2.93
C MET A 36 7.55 12.06 -4.00
N GLY A 37 6.99 13.18 -3.60
CA GLY A 37 6.82 14.37 -4.44
C GLY A 37 5.79 15.34 -3.85
N ALA A 38 5.72 16.55 -4.39
CA ALA A 38 4.74 17.55 -3.99
C ALA A 38 3.30 17.10 -4.29
N SER A 39 2.31 17.76 -3.69
CA SER A 39 0.90 17.56 -4.07
C SER A 39 0.71 17.86 -5.56
N GLY A 40 -0.06 17.03 -6.26
CA GLY A 40 -0.29 17.17 -7.70
C GLY A 40 0.84 16.66 -8.60
N SER A 41 1.95 16.12 -8.07
CA SER A 41 3.07 15.62 -8.89
C SER A 41 2.79 14.33 -9.66
N GLY A 42 1.63 13.66 -9.43
CA GLY A 42 1.25 12.41 -10.10
C GLY A 42 1.37 11.14 -9.26
N LYS A 43 1.78 11.22 -7.98
CA LYS A 43 1.97 10.05 -7.09
C LYS A 43 0.75 9.15 -6.98
N SER A 44 -0.41 9.71 -6.62
CA SER A 44 -1.65 8.92 -6.48
C SER A 44 -2.13 8.37 -7.82
N THR A 45 -1.91 9.09 -8.93
CA THR A 45 -2.18 8.57 -10.28
C THR A 45 -1.29 7.35 -10.57
N LEU A 46 0.01 7.44 -10.28
CA LEU A 46 0.92 6.32 -10.45
C LEU A 46 0.51 5.15 -9.55
N LEU A 47 0.18 5.40 -8.28
CA LEU A 47 -0.28 4.35 -7.37
C LEU A 47 -1.56 3.67 -7.87
N ASN A 48 -2.51 4.43 -8.42
CA ASN A 48 -3.75 3.89 -8.99
C ASN A 48 -3.48 3.00 -10.21
N ILE A 49 -2.52 3.38 -11.07
CA ILE A 49 -2.10 2.54 -12.20
C ILE A 49 -1.42 1.27 -11.69
N LEU A 50 -0.48 1.37 -10.75
CA LEU A 50 0.16 0.21 -10.12
C LEU A 50 -0.85 -0.72 -9.47
N GLY A 51 -1.90 -0.13 -8.89
CA GLY A 51 -3.01 -0.84 -8.27
C GLY A 51 -4.06 -1.40 -9.22
N ILE A 52 -3.92 -1.17 -10.52
CA ILE A 52 -4.93 -1.54 -11.52
C ILE A 52 -6.30 -0.91 -11.20
N LEU A 53 -6.31 0.25 -10.53
CA LEU A 53 -7.52 1.04 -10.23
C LEU A 53 -7.83 2.04 -11.33
N ASP A 54 -6.83 2.40 -12.13
CA ASP A 54 -6.95 3.28 -13.29
C ASP A 54 -6.14 2.72 -14.46
N ASN A 55 -6.52 3.11 -15.69
CA ASN A 55 -5.82 2.75 -16.91
C ASN A 55 -4.79 3.84 -17.26
N TYR A 56 -3.77 3.46 -18.03
CA TYR A 56 -2.81 4.37 -18.65
C TYR A 56 -3.07 4.50 -20.15
N ASP A 57 -2.63 5.59 -20.77
CA ASP A 57 -2.93 5.90 -22.16
C ASP A 57 -1.96 5.18 -23.11
N SER A 58 -0.67 5.19 -22.77
CA SER A 58 0.39 4.55 -23.56
C SER A 58 1.51 4.02 -22.68
N GLY A 59 2.34 3.15 -23.25
CA GLY A 59 3.41 2.46 -22.56
C GLY A 59 3.07 1.01 -22.27
N GLU A 60 3.84 0.39 -21.38
CA GLU A 60 3.68 -1.00 -20.97
C GLU A 60 3.84 -1.12 -19.44
N TYR A 61 2.89 -1.78 -18.80
CA TYR A 61 2.96 -2.13 -17.39
C TYR A 61 2.95 -3.64 -17.23
N TYR A 62 4.01 -4.20 -16.67
CA TYR A 62 4.10 -5.60 -16.32
C TYR A 62 4.04 -5.77 -14.79
N LEU A 63 3.12 -6.61 -14.33
CA LEU A 63 3.04 -7.09 -12.96
C LEU A 63 3.37 -8.58 -12.96
N ASN A 64 4.47 -8.96 -12.33
CA ASN A 64 4.93 -10.35 -12.29
C ASN A 64 5.08 -10.99 -13.69
N ASN A 65 5.66 -10.26 -14.63
CA ASN A 65 5.83 -10.62 -16.04
C ASN A 65 4.51 -10.75 -16.85
N VAL A 66 3.38 -10.35 -16.27
CA VAL A 66 2.09 -10.30 -16.99
C VAL A 66 1.82 -8.87 -17.41
N LEU A 67 1.58 -8.66 -18.69
CA LEU A 67 1.23 -7.35 -19.24
C LEU A 67 -0.17 -6.95 -18.76
N ILE A 68 -0.25 -5.87 -18.01
CA ILE A 68 -1.48 -5.26 -17.50
C ILE A 68 -1.93 -4.19 -18.48
N LYS A 69 -2.68 -4.57 -19.48
CA LYS A 69 -3.18 -3.66 -20.53
C LYS A 69 -4.55 -4.11 -21.01
N ASN A 70 -5.48 -3.18 -21.15
CA ASN A 70 -6.82 -3.42 -21.71
C ASN A 70 -7.56 -4.60 -21.03
N LEU A 71 -7.40 -4.74 -19.72
CA LEU A 71 -8.10 -5.76 -18.96
C LEU A 71 -9.59 -5.40 -18.84
N SER A 72 -10.46 -6.40 -18.89
CA SER A 72 -11.86 -6.19 -18.49
C SER A 72 -11.94 -5.88 -17.00
N GLU A 73 -13.00 -5.18 -16.56
CA GLU A 73 -13.21 -4.86 -15.14
C GLU A 73 -13.17 -6.11 -14.25
N THR A 74 -13.76 -7.23 -14.70
CA THR A 74 -13.73 -8.50 -13.99
C THR A 74 -12.31 -9.02 -13.79
N LYS A 75 -11.49 -8.99 -14.85
CA LYS A 75 -10.08 -9.39 -14.75
C LYS A 75 -9.27 -8.45 -13.89
N SER A 76 -9.46 -7.14 -14.04
CA SER A 76 -8.82 -6.13 -13.19
C SER A 76 -9.14 -6.35 -11.72
N ALA A 77 -10.40 -6.61 -11.38
CA ALA A 77 -10.83 -6.93 -10.02
C ALA A 77 -10.22 -8.23 -9.49
N GLU A 78 -10.10 -9.26 -10.34
CA GLU A 78 -9.46 -10.53 -9.98
C GLU A 78 -7.96 -10.34 -9.68
N TYR A 79 -7.22 -9.62 -10.54
CA TYR A 79 -5.81 -9.30 -10.31
C TYR A 79 -5.62 -8.49 -9.03
N ARG A 80 -6.40 -7.43 -8.83
CA ARG A 80 -6.38 -6.63 -7.59
C ARG A 80 -6.56 -7.52 -6.37
N ASN A 81 -7.61 -8.32 -6.36
CA ASN A 81 -7.96 -9.14 -5.20
C ASN A 81 -6.91 -10.21 -4.87
N ARG A 82 -6.21 -10.75 -5.87
CA ARG A 82 -5.23 -11.84 -5.67
C ARG A 82 -3.81 -11.37 -5.47
N MET A 83 -3.44 -10.23 -6.09
CA MET A 83 -2.04 -9.81 -6.19
C MET A 83 -1.71 -8.61 -5.31
N ILE A 84 -2.72 -7.78 -5.01
CA ILE A 84 -2.49 -6.43 -4.46
C ILE A 84 -3.27 -6.26 -3.16
N GLY A 85 -2.58 -5.85 -2.10
CA GLY A 85 -3.20 -5.35 -0.89
C GLY A 85 -3.15 -3.82 -0.87
N PHE A 86 -4.25 -3.16 -0.52
CA PHE A 86 -4.31 -1.70 -0.44
C PHE A 86 -4.44 -1.23 1.01
N ILE A 87 -3.65 -0.21 1.34
CA ILE A 87 -3.72 0.55 2.60
C ILE A 87 -3.91 2.02 2.23
N PHE A 88 -4.95 2.67 2.73
CA PHE A 88 -5.30 4.06 2.41
C PHE A 88 -5.20 4.95 3.64
N GLN A 89 -4.91 6.22 3.43
CA GLN A 89 -4.87 7.25 4.46
C GLN A 89 -6.17 7.33 5.27
N SER A 90 -7.33 7.25 4.60
CA SER A 90 -8.66 7.29 5.23
C SER A 90 -9.17 5.92 5.67
N PHE A 91 -8.27 4.90 5.75
CA PHE A 91 -8.57 3.52 6.14
C PHE A 91 -9.54 2.80 5.19
N ASN A 92 -10.51 3.47 4.62
CA ASN A 92 -11.56 2.98 3.72
C ASN A 92 -12.24 1.72 4.25
N LEU A 93 -12.57 1.72 5.56
CA LEU A 93 -13.35 0.67 6.18
C LEU A 93 -14.83 0.88 5.90
N ILE A 94 -15.55 -0.22 5.69
CA ILE A 94 -17.01 -0.18 5.50
C ILE A 94 -17.67 0.09 6.86
N PRO A 95 -18.36 1.23 7.03
CA PRO A 95 -18.75 1.74 8.35
C PRO A 95 -19.80 0.88 9.07
N PHE A 96 -20.61 0.13 8.33
CA PHE A 96 -21.64 -0.79 8.88
C PHE A 96 -21.17 -2.24 9.02
N LYS A 97 -19.88 -2.52 8.77
CA LYS A 97 -19.24 -3.81 9.01
C LYS A 97 -18.25 -3.69 10.16
N ASN A 98 -18.24 -4.68 11.05
CA ASN A 98 -17.25 -4.73 12.14
C ASN A 98 -15.83 -5.01 11.60
N ALA A 99 -14.82 -4.96 12.48
CA ALA A 99 -13.42 -5.16 12.11
C ALA A 99 -13.20 -6.52 11.40
N MET A 100 -13.73 -7.61 11.96
CA MET A 100 -13.62 -8.95 11.37
C MET A 100 -14.26 -9.02 9.97
N GLU A 101 -15.44 -8.43 9.78
CA GLU A 101 -16.13 -8.43 8.50
C GLU A 101 -15.41 -7.57 7.45
N ASN A 102 -14.79 -6.44 7.86
CA ASN A 102 -13.95 -5.64 6.98
C ASN A 102 -12.74 -6.43 6.51
N VAL A 103 -12.04 -7.13 7.43
CA VAL A 103 -10.89 -7.96 7.09
C VAL A 103 -11.28 -9.15 6.22
N ALA A 104 -12.44 -9.79 6.48
CA ALA A 104 -12.92 -10.95 5.72
C ALA A 104 -13.39 -10.63 4.30
N LEU A 105 -13.63 -9.35 3.97
CA LEU A 105 -14.27 -8.93 2.72
C LEU A 105 -13.54 -9.38 1.45
N PRO A 106 -12.22 -9.27 1.32
CA PRO A 106 -11.51 -9.73 0.13
C PRO A 106 -11.71 -11.23 -0.15
N LEU A 107 -11.78 -12.06 0.89
CA LEU A 107 -12.02 -13.49 0.78
C LEU A 107 -13.47 -13.83 0.38
N PHE A 108 -14.42 -12.93 0.66
CA PHE A 108 -15.79 -13.06 0.15
C PHE A 108 -15.80 -13.04 -1.38
N TYR A 109 -15.08 -12.11 -1.99
CA TYR A 109 -14.94 -12.02 -3.45
C TYR A 109 -14.16 -13.20 -4.06
N GLN A 110 -13.34 -13.90 -3.24
CA GLN A 110 -12.70 -15.16 -3.67
C GLN A 110 -13.60 -16.38 -3.50
N GLY A 111 -14.85 -16.23 -3.08
CA GLY A 111 -15.79 -17.35 -2.88
C GLY A 111 -15.53 -18.18 -1.63
N VAL A 112 -14.68 -17.70 -0.70
CA VAL A 112 -14.39 -18.42 0.55
C VAL A 112 -15.62 -18.42 1.46
N SER A 113 -15.98 -19.58 2.00
CA SER A 113 -17.15 -19.73 2.88
C SER A 113 -17.08 -18.81 4.11
N ARG A 114 -18.26 -18.35 4.60
CA ARG A 114 -18.35 -17.41 5.74
C ARG A 114 -17.57 -17.91 6.97
N LYS A 115 -17.72 -19.17 7.32
CA LYS A 115 -17.02 -19.76 8.47
C LYS A 115 -15.52 -19.66 8.33
N LYS A 116 -14.96 -20.05 7.16
CA LYS A 116 -13.52 -20.04 6.90
C LYS A 116 -12.95 -18.63 6.83
N ARG A 117 -13.60 -17.70 6.09
CA ARG A 117 -13.09 -16.34 5.97
C ARG A 117 -13.12 -15.56 7.30
N ASN A 118 -14.15 -15.79 8.14
CA ASN A 118 -14.24 -15.16 9.46
C ASN A 118 -13.17 -15.72 10.41
N GLN A 119 -12.90 -17.02 10.37
CA GLN A 119 -11.80 -17.62 11.12
C GLN A 119 -10.46 -17.01 10.73
N LEU A 120 -10.15 -16.93 9.42
CA LEU A 120 -8.92 -16.31 8.92
C LEU A 120 -8.83 -14.83 9.32
N ALA A 121 -9.95 -14.08 9.25
CA ALA A 121 -9.97 -12.68 9.66
C ALA A 121 -9.62 -12.51 11.14
N LEU A 122 -10.14 -13.38 12.01
CA LEU A 122 -9.78 -13.38 13.45
C LEU A 122 -8.30 -13.70 13.66
N GLU A 123 -7.74 -14.63 12.91
CA GLU A 123 -6.30 -14.97 12.97
C GLU A 123 -5.41 -13.77 12.58
N TYR A 124 -5.80 -13.02 11.52
CA TYR A 124 -5.07 -11.81 11.12
C TYR A 124 -5.25 -10.65 12.12
N LEU A 125 -6.44 -10.49 12.68
CA LEU A 125 -6.66 -9.49 13.74
C LEU A 125 -5.87 -9.85 15.00
N ASP A 126 -5.80 -11.11 15.39
CA ASP A 126 -5.01 -11.59 16.52
C ASP A 126 -3.51 -11.27 16.35
N LYS A 127 -2.95 -11.57 15.17
CA LYS A 127 -1.56 -11.23 14.80
C LYS A 127 -1.24 -9.75 14.91
N LEU A 128 -2.23 -8.88 14.71
CA LEU A 128 -2.08 -7.42 14.79
C LEU A 128 -2.56 -6.83 16.14
N GLY A 129 -2.80 -7.69 17.14
CA GLY A 129 -3.21 -7.26 18.48
C GLY A 129 -4.64 -6.71 18.57
N LEU A 130 -5.53 -7.13 17.66
CA LEU A 130 -6.90 -6.60 17.55
C LEU A 130 -8.00 -7.66 17.74
N LYS A 131 -7.68 -8.82 18.32
CA LYS A 131 -8.65 -9.93 18.51
C LYS A 131 -9.88 -9.50 19.30
N GLU A 132 -9.66 -8.78 20.39
CA GLU A 132 -10.74 -8.29 21.27
C GLU A 132 -11.63 -7.23 20.59
N TRP A 133 -11.08 -6.55 19.56
CA TRP A 133 -11.77 -5.53 18.78
C TRP A 133 -12.48 -6.08 17.54
N ALA A 134 -12.47 -7.40 17.32
CA ALA A 134 -12.97 -8.03 16.10
C ALA A 134 -14.45 -7.71 15.78
N HIS A 135 -15.25 -7.51 16.80
CA HIS A 135 -16.69 -7.23 16.66
C HIS A 135 -17.06 -5.74 16.74
N HIS A 136 -16.08 -4.85 16.93
CA HIS A 136 -16.30 -3.40 16.98
C HIS A 136 -16.49 -2.82 15.58
N LEU A 137 -17.35 -1.81 15.47
CA LEU A 137 -17.55 -1.02 14.25
C LEU A 137 -16.41 0.00 14.09
N PRO A 138 -16.15 0.49 12.86
CA PRO A 138 -15.09 1.47 12.63
C PRO A 138 -15.18 2.74 13.48
N ASN A 139 -16.38 3.23 13.83
CA ASN A 139 -16.57 4.40 14.67
C ASN A 139 -16.21 4.15 16.15
N GLU A 140 -16.07 2.90 16.57
CA GLU A 140 -15.70 2.50 17.93
C GLU A 140 -14.19 2.25 18.07
N LEU A 141 -13.43 2.37 16.97
CA LEU A 141 -12.00 2.13 16.89
C LEU A 141 -11.20 3.44 16.87
N SER A 142 -10.04 3.44 17.53
CA SER A 142 -9.05 4.52 17.36
C SER A 142 -8.48 4.55 15.93
N GLY A 143 -7.82 5.65 15.55
CA GLY A 143 -7.15 5.78 14.24
C GLY A 143 -6.15 4.65 13.97
N GLY A 144 -5.30 4.35 14.94
CA GLY A 144 -4.32 3.26 14.83
C GLY A 144 -4.96 1.88 14.73
N GLN A 145 -6.06 1.64 15.46
CA GLN A 145 -6.81 0.39 15.34
C GLN A 145 -7.45 0.25 13.96
N LYS A 146 -8.06 1.32 13.42
CA LYS A 146 -8.60 1.34 12.04
C LYS A 146 -7.52 1.02 11.02
N GLN A 147 -6.33 1.60 11.17
CA GLN A 147 -5.22 1.35 10.25
C GLN A 147 -4.73 -0.09 10.33
N ARG A 148 -4.61 -0.67 11.53
CA ARG A 148 -4.27 -2.09 11.69
C ARG A 148 -5.36 -3.01 11.11
N VAL A 149 -6.65 -2.66 11.20
CA VAL A 149 -7.74 -3.39 10.51
C VAL A 149 -7.57 -3.29 8.99
N ALA A 150 -7.24 -2.11 8.44
CA ALA A 150 -6.98 -1.93 7.02
C ALA A 150 -5.76 -2.75 6.55
N ILE A 151 -4.69 -2.80 7.36
CA ILE A 151 -3.51 -3.65 7.10
C ILE A 151 -3.91 -5.14 7.13
N ALA A 152 -4.67 -5.60 8.14
CA ALA A 152 -5.16 -6.98 8.19
C ALA A 152 -5.96 -7.34 6.94
N ARG A 153 -6.84 -6.43 6.50
CA ARG A 153 -7.63 -6.59 5.26
C ARG A 153 -6.75 -6.68 4.02
N ALA A 154 -5.70 -5.89 3.95
CA ALA A 154 -4.75 -5.93 2.84
C ALA A 154 -3.97 -7.26 2.79
N LEU A 155 -3.65 -7.84 3.95
CA LEU A 155 -2.81 -9.04 4.06
C LEU A 155 -3.58 -10.35 3.92
N ILE A 156 -4.90 -10.39 4.18
CA ILE A 156 -5.65 -11.64 4.30
C ILE A 156 -5.67 -12.50 3.03
N THR A 157 -5.54 -11.86 1.86
CA THR A 157 -5.44 -12.55 0.57
C THR A 157 -4.05 -13.08 0.27
N LYS A 158 -3.08 -12.82 1.15
CA LYS A 158 -1.65 -13.11 0.94
C LYS A 158 -1.15 -12.49 -0.37
N PRO A 159 -1.26 -11.16 -0.52
CA PRO A 159 -0.92 -10.48 -1.76
C PRO A 159 0.59 -10.57 -2.03
N GLN A 160 0.98 -10.30 -3.27
CA GLN A 160 2.40 -10.23 -3.65
C GLN A 160 3.00 -8.84 -3.45
N ILE A 161 2.13 -7.82 -3.40
CA ILE A 161 2.51 -6.43 -3.20
C ILE A 161 1.49 -5.71 -2.32
N ILE A 162 1.97 -4.85 -1.44
CA ILE A 162 1.17 -3.86 -0.71
C ILE A 162 1.41 -2.49 -1.35
N LEU A 163 0.32 -1.81 -1.67
CA LEU A 163 0.31 -0.41 -2.09
C LEU A 163 -0.30 0.42 -0.96
N ALA A 164 0.46 1.34 -0.41
CA ALA A 164 0.05 2.18 0.71
C ALA A 164 0.04 3.66 0.30
N ASP A 165 -1.11 4.29 0.35
CA ASP A 165 -1.29 5.73 0.08
C ASP A 165 -1.35 6.49 1.40
N GLU A 166 -0.30 7.24 1.72
CA GLU A 166 -0.15 8.05 2.95
C GLU A 166 -0.56 7.25 4.21
N PRO A 167 0.04 6.07 4.49
CA PRO A 167 -0.47 5.14 5.50
C PRO A 167 -0.45 5.69 6.93
N THR A 168 0.24 6.79 7.16
CA THR A 168 0.39 7.47 8.46
C THR A 168 -0.30 8.82 8.53
N GLY A 169 -0.77 9.37 7.41
CA GLY A 169 -1.21 10.75 7.29
C GLY A 169 -2.47 11.14 8.11
N ALA A 170 -3.22 10.15 8.65
CA ALA A 170 -4.37 10.38 9.53
C ALA A 170 -4.10 9.96 10.99
N LEU A 171 -2.83 9.74 11.37
CA LEU A 171 -2.42 9.19 12.66
C LEU A 171 -1.58 10.21 13.46
N ASP A 172 -1.59 10.09 14.78
CA ASP A 172 -0.64 10.78 15.63
C ASP A 172 0.78 10.20 15.45
N SER A 173 1.80 10.96 15.86
CA SER A 173 3.21 10.64 15.64
C SER A 173 3.62 9.28 16.24
N LYS A 174 3.10 8.92 17.43
CA LYS A 174 3.40 7.64 18.06
C LYS A 174 2.82 6.48 17.29
N THR A 175 1.56 6.57 16.93
CA THR A 175 0.85 5.56 16.14
C THR A 175 1.45 5.42 14.73
N SER A 176 1.92 6.53 14.13
CA SER A 176 2.62 6.53 12.84
C SER A 176 3.88 5.67 12.89
N VAL A 177 4.70 5.81 13.95
CA VAL A 177 5.90 4.98 14.15
C VAL A 177 5.54 3.50 14.28
N GLU A 178 4.49 3.17 15.05
CA GLU A 178 4.03 1.78 15.22
C GLU A 178 3.56 1.16 13.90
N VAL A 179 2.85 1.92 13.07
CA VAL A 179 2.36 1.45 11.76
C VAL A 179 3.52 1.24 10.78
N MET A 180 4.49 2.17 10.74
CA MET A 180 5.66 2.02 9.88
C MET A 180 6.54 0.84 10.32
N GLN A 181 6.73 0.64 11.64
CA GLN A 181 7.44 -0.53 12.16
C GLN A 181 6.73 -1.84 11.77
N LEU A 182 5.40 -1.87 11.84
CA LEU A 182 4.62 -3.03 11.39
C LEU A 182 4.84 -3.33 9.90
N LEU A 183 4.84 -2.32 9.03
CA LEU A 183 5.10 -2.50 7.59
C LEU A 183 6.53 -3.00 7.35
N LYS A 184 7.50 -2.47 8.08
CA LYS A 184 8.90 -2.92 8.03
C LYS A 184 9.04 -4.37 8.47
N ASP A 185 8.40 -4.75 9.58
CA ASP A 185 8.39 -6.14 10.07
C ASP A 185 7.80 -7.12 9.05
N LEU A 186 6.70 -6.73 8.37
CA LEU A 186 6.08 -7.52 7.32
C LEU A 186 7.02 -7.67 6.10
N HIS A 187 7.67 -6.58 5.69
CA HIS A 187 8.65 -6.61 4.62
C HIS A 187 9.83 -7.55 4.96
N GLU A 188 10.44 -7.41 6.14
CA GLU A 188 11.62 -8.18 6.52
C GLU A 188 11.32 -9.67 6.74
N LYS A 189 10.22 -9.99 7.44
CA LYS A 189 9.86 -11.37 7.82
C LYS A 189 9.21 -12.15 6.67
N GLU A 190 8.34 -11.51 5.91
CA GLU A 190 7.56 -12.17 4.86
C GLU A 190 8.10 -11.91 3.44
N LYS A 191 9.18 -11.10 3.32
CA LYS A 191 9.76 -10.67 2.03
C LYS A 191 8.72 -10.04 1.10
N LEU A 192 7.77 -9.32 1.71
CA LEU A 192 6.68 -8.69 1.01
C LEU A 192 7.18 -7.45 0.27
N THR A 193 6.77 -7.29 -0.98
CA THR A 193 7.02 -6.06 -1.73
C THR A 193 6.05 -4.98 -1.24
N ILE A 194 6.57 -3.82 -0.85
CA ILE A 194 5.74 -2.71 -0.34
C ILE A 194 6.09 -1.43 -1.10
N VAL A 195 5.07 -0.73 -1.59
CA VAL A 195 5.20 0.61 -2.18
C VAL A 195 4.38 1.58 -1.35
N VAL A 196 5.03 2.59 -0.78
CA VAL A 196 4.41 3.65 0.02
C VAL A 196 4.44 4.95 -0.77
N VAL A 197 3.30 5.57 -0.98
CA VAL A 197 3.22 6.97 -1.41
C VAL A 197 3.21 7.84 -0.17
N THR A 198 4.09 8.82 -0.11
CA THR A 198 4.14 9.77 1.01
C THR A 198 4.77 11.10 0.60
N HIS A 199 4.47 12.14 1.34
CA HIS A 199 5.18 13.42 1.30
C HIS A 199 6.08 13.62 2.52
N GLU A 200 6.06 12.68 3.48
CA GLU A 200 6.83 12.73 4.72
C GLU A 200 8.21 12.11 4.52
N THR A 201 9.28 12.91 4.62
CA THR A 201 10.67 12.43 4.51
C THR A 201 11.00 11.38 5.58
N GLY A 202 10.44 11.52 6.80
CA GLY A 202 10.65 10.55 7.87
C GLY A 202 10.09 9.15 7.58
N VAL A 203 9.01 9.07 6.79
CA VAL A 203 8.44 7.80 6.31
C VAL A 203 9.30 7.24 5.17
N ALA A 204 9.66 8.07 4.21
CA ALA A 204 10.43 7.66 3.04
C ALA A 204 11.83 7.13 3.42
N ASN A 205 12.50 7.75 4.38
CA ASN A 205 13.81 7.31 4.86
C ASN A 205 13.82 5.92 5.53
N GLN A 206 12.64 5.33 5.79
CA GLN A 206 12.51 3.99 6.35
C GLN A 206 12.39 2.90 5.26
N THR A 207 12.43 3.27 3.99
CA THR A 207 12.32 2.36 2.84
C THR A 207 13.68 2.12 2.18
N ASP A 208 13.83 1.02 1.42
CA ASP A 208 15.09 0.66 0.74
C ASP A 208 15.42 1.62 -0.39
N LYS A 209 14.37 2.20 -1.02
CA LYS A 209 14.49 3.04 -2.21
C LYS A 209 13.47 4.16 -2.17
N ILE A 210 13.89 5.38 -2.53
CA ILE A 210 13.03 6.54 -2.65
C ILE A 210 12.95 6.97 -4.12
N ILE A 211 11.74 7.02 -4.66
CA ILE A 211 11.46 7.49 -6.02
C ILE A 211 10.86 8.88 -5.93
N HIS A 212 11.55 9.89 -6.44
CA HIS A 212 11.07 11.26 -6.46
C HIS A 212 10.34 11.57 -7.75
N ILE A 213 9.04 11.92 -7.62
CA ILE A 213 8.21 12.35 -8.75
C ILE A 213 7.98 13.85 -8.67
N LYS A 214 8.23 14.52 -9.80
CA LYS A 214 7.98 15.94 -9.98
C LYS A 214 7.36 16.18 -11.36
N ASP A 215 6.27 16.93 -11.40
CA ASP A 215 5.57 17.34 -12.64
C ASP A 215 5.28 16.17 -13.62
N GLY A 216 5.01 14.99 -13.05
CA GLY A 216 4.64 13.79 -13.81
C GLY A 216 5.81 12.97 -14.35
N ILE A 217 7.05 13.29 -13.98
CA ILE A 217 8.25 12.51 -14.34
C ILE A 217 8.98 12.00 -13.09
N ILE A 218 9.74 10.93 -13.22
CA ILE A 218 10.71 10.52 -12.19
C ILE A 218 11.92 11.43 -12.31
N GLU A 219 12.13 12.28 -11.31
CA GLU A 219 13.25 13.23 -11.25
C GLU A 219 14.55 12.52 -10.84
N ARG A 220 14.47 11.65 -9.83
CA ARG A 220 15.59 10.87 -9.32
C ARG A 220 15.12 9.65 -8.53
N ILE A 221 16.01 8.69 -8.37
CA ILE A 221 15.85 7.52 -7.52
C ILE A 221 17.04 7.48 -6.57
N GLU A 222 16.76 7.37 -5.26
CA GLU A 222 17.75 7.25 -4.22
C GLU A 222 17.66 5.84 -3.61
N GLU A 223 18.78 5.15 -3.45
CA GLU A 223 18.86 3.89 -2.72
C GLU A 223 19.34 4.18 -1.31
N ASN A 224 18.56 3.78 -0.30
CA ASN A 224 18.95 3.89 1.11
C ASN A 224 19.80 2.68 1.49
N ILE A 225 21.12 2.82 1.39
CA ILE A 225 22.08 1.73 1.68
C ILE A 225 22.25 1.47 3.18
N ASP A 226 21.82 2.39 4.06
CA ASP A 226 22.05 2.34 5.50
C ASP A 226 20.82 1.98 6.34
N HIS A 227 20.29 0.76 6.20
CA HIS A 227 19.27 0.25 7.13
C HIS A 227 19.84 -0.32 8.44
N THR A 228 21.15 -0.24 8.68
CA THR A 228 21.79 -0.73 9.91
C THR A 228 21.91 0.33 11.01
N SER A 229 21.63 1.60 10.75
CA SER A 229 21.64 2.66 11.75
C SER A 229 20.24 3.20 12.00
N SER A 230 19.55 2.63 13.00
CA SER A 230 18.36 3.23 13.60
C SER A 230 18.68 4.64 14.08
N PRO A 231 17.96 5.71 13.67
CA PRO A 231 18.15 7.06 14.21
C PRO A 231 17.71 7.21 15.66
N PHE A 232 17.15 6.17 16.26
CA PHE A 232 16.82 6.10 17.69
C PHE A 232 17.73 5.08 18.37
N GLY A 233 18.99 5.46 18.58
CA GLY A 233 19.90 4.75 19.48
C GLY A 233 19.32 4.70 20.89
N ILE A 234 18.77 3.56 21.28
CA ILE A 234 18.59 3.22 22.69
C ILE A 234 19.96 2.83 23.23
N ASN A 235 20.82 3.83 23.42
CA ASN A 235 22.00 3.73 24.30
C ASN A 235 21.71 4.52 25.57
N GLY A 236 21.37 3.83 26.63
CA GLY A 236 21.40 4.41 27.95
C GLY A 236 20.26 4.03 28.88
N LEU A 237 20.14 2.74 29.24
CA LEU A 237 19.54 2.32 30.51
C LEU A 237 20.10 0.93 30.90
N MET A 238 21.37 0.92 31.27
CA MET A 238 21.92 -0.04 32.21
C MET A 238 22.99 0.68 33.03
N LYS A 239 22.59 1.20 34.16
CA LYS A 239 23.35 1.25 35.41
C LYS A 239 22.37 1.28 36.58
#